data_4f6965706fd544f6b2e129e115e109cb
#
_entry.id   4f6965706fd544f6b2e129e115e109cb
#
_cell.length_a   1.000
_cell.length_b   1.000
_cell.length_c   1.000
_cell.angle_alpha   90.00
_cell.angle_beta   90.00
_cell.angle_gamma   90.00
#
_symmetry.space_group_name_H-M   'P 1'
#
loop_
_entity.id
_entity.type
_entity.pdbx_description
1 polymer ?
#
loop_
_entity_poly.entity_id
_entity_poly.type
_entity_poly.pdbx_seq_one_letter_code
_entity_poly.pdbx_strand_id
1 'polypeptide(L)'
;MVSRRRFLKVGAATGSVMTLGWPSVAKIVAAESLNDSNASYPLELTVAGYPFDHVRPLIDGRVQVKGCNTTFQQGKIGDLNTHVFSGPQELEVSEVGLSPFMLAYANEDFSDYSLIPVFPLRLFRHKSIFIHADRGIKRPEDLKGRRIGTPGYSSTSLTWIRGFMQHEYGVKPEDVEWIVSTLDSSAKDAGKVSKQESIVPKGISISVGPEGKDESQMLVDGDVDALFHAAEPKAFTEGHPGIKRLFTDSRATERDYFKRTGIFPIMHAVAMRNDVVDAHPWLPESVFNAYSHAKQMQYEVMRMQWIFGMLPWFGQEFEETRAVMGDNFWPYGIEANRKTLEALFQYSYEQGLAKKRLSVEQLFHPSTLDFTDVS
;
A
#
# COMPACT_ATOMS: atom_id res chain seq x y z
N MET A 1 -63.51 28.49 1.24
CA MET A 1 -64.63 28.47 0.32
C MET A 1 -64.15 28.36 -1.12
N VAL A 2 -64.74 27.42 -1.88
CA VAL A 2 -64.77 27.24 -3.33
C VAL A 2 -63.56 26.59 -4.01
N SER A 3 -63.63 25.33 -4.09
CA SER A 3 -63.61 24.32 -5.20
C SER A 3 -63.66 24.88 -6.65
N ARG A 4 -62.81 24.29 -7.52
CA ARG A 4 -63.29 23.63 -8.76
C ARG A 4 -62.16 22.93 -9.55
N ARG A 5 -62.36 21.64 -9.72
CA ARG A 5 -61.69 20.76 -10.70
C ARG A 5 -61.95 21.26 -12.12
N ARG A 6 -60.93 21.17 -13.00
CA ARG A 6 -61.12 21.05 -14.44
C ARG A 6 -60.26 19.89 -14.98
N PHE A 7 -60.96 18.88 -15.46
CA PHE A 7 -60.44 17.85 -16.35
C PHE A 7 -60.15 18.45 -17.71
N LEU A 8 -59.00 18.17 -18.28
CA LEU A 8 -58.77 18.28 -19.71
C LEU A 8 -58.19 16.94 -20.21
N LYS A 9 -58.97 16.26 -21.00
CA LYS A 9 -58.57 15.15 -21.87
C LYS A 9 -57.73 15.74 -22.98
N VAL A 10 -56.51 15.21 -23.19
CA VAL A 10 -55.78 15.39 -24.44
C VAL A 10 -55.26 14.04 -24.90
N GLY A 11 -55.37 13.86 -26.20
CA GLY A 11 -55.34 12.60 -26.89
C GLY A 11 -54.00 11.89 -26.96
N ALA A 12 -54.09 10.62 -27.28
CA ALA A 12 -53.02 9.72 -27.59
C ALA A 12 -52.22 10.21 -28.82
N ALA A 13 -50.97 10.57 -28.60
CA ALA A 13 -49.97 10.64 -29.67
C ALA A 13 -49.01 9.48 -29.45
N THR A 14 -49.01 8.57 -30.40
CA THR A 14 -48.03 7.47 -30.50
C THR A 14 -46.65 8.08 -30.81
N GLY A 15 -45.86 8.33 -29.78
CA GLY A 15 -44.45 8.68 -29.88
C GLY A 15 -43.60 7.42 -29.72
N SER A 16 -42.94 7.02 -30.78
CA SER A 16 -41.90 5.98 -30.72
C SER A 16 -40.84 6.39 -29.73
N VAL A 17 -40.79 5.71 -28.60
CA VAL A 17 -39.65 5.82 -27.66
C VAL A 17 -38.50 5.06 -28.31
N MET A 18 -37.51 5.81 -28.84
CA MET A 18 -36.19 5.27 -29.10
C MET A 18 -35.61 4.90 -27.76
N THR A 19 -35.62 3.64 -27.42
CA THR A 19 -34.78 3.08 -26.36
C THR A 19 -33.36 3.16 -26.86
N LEU A 20 -32.60 4.16 -26.38
CA LEU A 20 -31.16 4.13 -26.41
C LEU A 20 -30.77 2.92 -25.53
N GLY A 21 -30.60 1.79 -26.19
CA GLY A 21 -30.08 0.59 -25.55
C GLY A 21 -28.64 0.88 -25.07
N TRP A 22 -28.49 0.95 -23.78
CA TRP A 22 -27.17 0.83 -23.18
C TRP A 22 -26.59 -0.52 -23.62
N PRO A 23 -25.35 -0.59 -24.12
CA PRO A 23 -24.74 -1.87 -24.35
C PRO A 23 -24.66 -2.58 -23.01
N SER A 24 -25.38 -3.68 -22.89
CA SER A 24 -25.30 -4.53 -21.71
C SER A 24 -23.85 -5.02 -21.62
N VAL A 25 -23.21 -4.73 -20.50
CA VAL A 25 -21.84 -5.18 -20.14
C VAL A 25 -21.75 -6.73 -20.06
N ALA A 26 -22.85 -7.43 -20.37
CA ALA A 26 -23.00 -8.88 -20.30
C ALA A 26 -22.48 -9.67 -21.51
N LYS A 27 -21.74 -9.05 -22.46
CA LYS A 27 -21.27 -9.74 -23.69
C LYS A 27 -19.77 -9.69 -23.96
N ILE A 28 -18.94 -9.54 -22.94
CA ILE A 28 -17.48 -9.74 -23.09
C ILE A 28 -17.02 -10.81 -22.08
N VAL A 29 -17.68 -11.94 -22.08
CA VAL A 29 -17.13 -13.20 -21.57
C VAL A 29 -17.67 -14.30 -22.47
N ALA A 30 -17.22 -14.32 -23.71
CA ALA A 30 -17.18 -15.57 -24.46
C ALA A 30 -15.86 -16.22 -24.06
N ALA A 31 -15.90 -17.07 -23.03
CA ALA A 31 -14.83 -17.99 -22.73
C ALA A 31 -14.59 -18.85 -23.97
N GLU A 32 -13.43 -18.75 -24.59
CA GLU A 32 -12.91 -19.83 -25.43
C GLU A 32 -12.74 -21.04 -24.52
N SER A 33 -13.69 -21.96 -24.62
CA SER A 33 -13.56 -23.29 -24.05
C SER A 33 -12.51 -24.06 -24.85
N LEU A 34 -11.26 -23.96 -24.42
CA LEU A 34 -10.25 -24.93 -24.79
C LEU A 34 -10.59 -26.21 -24.03
N ASN A 35 -11.08 -27.19 -24.75
CA ASN A 35 -11.21 -28.58 -24.32
C ASN A 35 -9.80 -29.13 -24.02
N ASP A 36 -9.35 -29.02 -22.79
CA ASP A 36 -8.22 -29.81 -22.30
C ASP A 36 -8.80 -30.95 -21.45
N SER A 37 -8.75 -32.16 -22.01
CA SER A 37 -9.26 -33.41 -21.45
C SER A 37 -8.34 -34.02 -20.37
N ASN A 38 -7.72 -33.16 -19.54
CA ASN A 38 -7.14 -33.50 -18.25
C ASN A 38 -7.78 -32.63 -17.19
N ALA A 39 -9.01 -32.92 -16.81
CA ALA A 39 -9.69 -32.25 -15.70
C ALA A 39 -9.02 -32.64 -14.37
N SER A 40 -7.87 -32.03 -14.07
CA SER A 40 -7.44 -31.90 -12.69
C SER A 40 -8.43 -30.93 -12.05
N TYR A 41 -8.96 -31.30 -10.89
CA TYR A 41 -9.77 -30.38 -10.07
C TYR A 41 -9.01 -29.07 -9.91
N PRO A 42 -9.69 -27.91 -9.91
CA PRO A 42 -9.02 -26.63 -9.69
C PRO A 42 -8.28 -26.67 -8.34
N LEU A 43 -7.09 -26.07 -8.31
CA LEU A 43 -6.31 -25.97 -7.08
C LEU A 43 -7.06 -25.08 -6.09
N GLU A 44 -7.30 -25.56 -4.87
CA GLU A 44 -7.77 -24.73 -3.79
C GLU A 44 -6.65 -23.76 -3.39
N LEU A 45 -6.93 -22.45 -3.43
CA LEU A 45 -5.94 -21.41 -3.22
C LEU A 45 -6.45 -20.35 -2.25
N THR A 46 -5.74 -20.14 -1.15
CA THR A 46 -5.99 -19.05 -0.22
C THR A 46 -5.10 -17.86 -0.56
N VAL A 47 -5.73 -16.73 -0.87
CA VAL A 47 -5.06 -15.44 -1.07
C VAL A 47 -5.42 -14.54 0.10
N ALA A 48 -4.43 -13.95 0.77
CA ALA A 48 -4.68 -13.08 1.91
C ALA A 48 -4.13 -11.67 1.70
N GLY A 49 -4.85 -10.65 2.18
CA GLY A 49 -4.45 -9.26 2.05
C GLY A 49 -5.51 -8.25 2.50
N TYR A 50 -5.24 -6.97 2.24
CA TYR A 50 -6.19 -5.89 2.49
C TYR A 50 -7.23 -5.75 1.38
N PRO A 51 -8.44 -5.25 1.71
CA PRO A 51 -9.50 -5.03 0.73
C PRO A 51 -9.33 -3.69 -0.04
N PHE A 52 -8.16 -3.49 -0.68
CA PHE A 52 -7.97 -2.32 -1.54
C PHE A 52 -8.92 -2.33 -2.72
N ASP A 53 -9.29 -1.15 -3.22
CA ASP A 53 -10.23 -1.01 -4.35
C ASP A 53 -9.75 -1.77 -5.59
N HIS A 54 -8.46 -1.72 -5.90
CA HIS A 54 -7.86 -2.43 -7.03
C HIS A 54 -7.64 -3.94 -6.80
N VAL A 55 -7.89 -4.44 -5.58
CA VAL A 55 -7.89 -5.87 -5.24
C VAL A 55 -9.33 -6.40 -5.12
N ARG A 56 -10.31 -5.51 -4.95
CA ARG A 56 -11.71 -5.87 -4.75
C ARG A 56 -12.28 -6.86 -5.79
N PRO A 57 -11.95 -6.78 -7.10
CA PRO A 57 -12.42 -7.77 -8.06
C PRO A 57 -11.98 -9.21 -7.78
N LEU A 58 -10.83 -9.41 -7.11
CA LEU A 58 -10.40 -10.73 -6.61
C LEU A 58 -11.21 -11.16 -5.39
N ILE A 59 -11.55 -10.21 -4.51
CA ILE A 59 -12.30 -10.48 -3.27
C ILE A 59 -13.73 -10.90 -3.57
N ASP A 60 -14.38 -10.23 -4.52
CA ASP A 60 -15.78 -10.47 -4.86
C ASP A 60 -15.99 -11.49 -6.02
N GLY A 61 -14.89 -12.10 -6.49
CA GLY A 61 -14.91 -13.17 -7.48
C GLY A 61 -15.12 -12.74 -8.92
N ARG A 62 -15.15 -11.44 -9.22
CA ARG A 62 -15.19 -10.94 -10.62
C ARG A 62 -13.91 -11.27 -11.38
N VAL A 63 -12.80 -11.42 -10.69
CA VAL A 63 -11.54 -11.94 -11.20
C VAL A 63 -11.19 -13.19 -10.42
N GLN A 64 -10.76 -14.23 -11.12
CA GLN A 64 -10.33 -15.51 -10.56
C GLN A 64 -8.86 -15.75 -10.92
N VAL A 65 -8.12 -16.42 -10.05
CA VAL A 65 -6.80 -16.93 -10.40
C VAL A 65 -7.00 -18.15 -11.32
N LYS A 66 -6.50 -18.07 -12.53
CA LYS A 66 -6.69 -19.13 -13.54
C LYS A 66 -6.18 -20.47 -13.01
N GLY A 67 -7.00 -21.52 -13.13
CA GLY A 67 -6.67 -22.86 -12.64
C GLY A 67 -6.93 -23.09 -11.15
N CYS A 68 -7.46 -22.09 -10.43
CA CYS A 68 -7.69 -22.17 -9.00
C CYS A 68 -9.16 -21.95 -8.65
N ASN A 69 -9.56 -22.57 -7.53
CA ASN A 69 -10.73 -22.18 -6.75
C ASN A 69 -10.20 -21.25 -5.63
N THR A 70 -10.36 -19.94 -5.82
CA THR A 70 -9.71 -18.92 -4.99
C THR A 70 -10.60 -18.48 -3.84
N THR A 71 -10.08 -18.56 -2.61
CA THR A 71 -10.67 -17.93 -1.43
C THR A 71 -9.82 -16.73 -1.02
N PHE A 72 -10.45 -15.55 -0.89
CA PHE A 72 -9.74 -14.35 -0.41
C PHE A 72 -10.01 -14.13 1.07
N GLN A 73 -8.93 -14.17 1.87
CA GLN A 73 -8.96 -13.89 3.30
C GLN A 73 -8.49 -12.47 3.57
N GLN A 74 -9.37 -11.62 4.11
CA GLN A 74 -8.96 -10.29 4.54
C GLN A 74 -8.20 -10.36 5.86
N GLY A 75 -7.06 -9.65 5.93
CA GLY A 75 -6.20 -9.64 7.11
C GLY A 75 -5.54 -8.28 7.34
N LYS A 76 -4.98 -8.09 8.53
CA LYS A 76 -4.18 -6.92 8.89
C LYS A 76 -2.70 -7.23 8.69
N ILE A 77 -1.91 -6.27 8.22
CA ILE A 77 -0.53 -6.52 7.77
C ILE A 77 0.36 -7.13 8.86
N GLY A 78 0.27 -6.66 10.10
CA GLY A 78 1.07 -7.21 11.19
C GLY A 78 0.75 -8.67 11.51
N ASP A 79 -0.53 -9.04 11.42
CA ASP A 79 -0.98 -10.40 11.61
C ASP A 79 -0.57 -11.30 10.43
N LEU A 80 -0.69 -10.80 9.18
CA LEU A 80 -0.23 -11.49 7.97
C LEU A 80 1.29 -11.68 7.97
N ASN A 81 2.06 -10.65 8.34
CA ASN A 81 3.50 -10.74 8.51
C ASN A 81 3.87 -11.83 9.53
N THR A 82 3.21 -11.84 10.69
CA THR A 82 3.44 -12.84 11.74
C THR A 82 3.11 -14.24 11.24
N HIS A 83 2.00 -14.39 10.52
CA HIS A 83 1.58 -15.68 9.96
C HIS A 83 2.63 -16.24 8.97
N VAL A 84 3.16 -15.38 8.08
CA VAL A 84 4.14 -15.76 7.06
C VAL A 84 5.53 -16.02 7.67
N PHE A 85 6.03 -15.13 8.55
CA PHE A 85 7.45 -15.20 8.98
C PHE A 85 7.69 -16.12 10.18
N SER A 86 6.71 -16.33 11.04
CA SER A 86 6.90 -17.09 12.30
C SER A 86 5.67 -17.87 12.75
N GLY A 87 4.60 -17.81 11.99
CA GLY A 87 3.34 -18.50 12.25
C GLY A 87 3.23 -19.84 11.53
N PRO A 88 2.01 -20.35 11.35
CA PRO A 88 1.75 -21.68 10.80
C PRO A 88 2.00 -21.79 9.29
N GLN A 89 2.19 -20.66 8.57
CA GLN A 89 2.46 -20.63 7.14
C GLN A 89 1.42 -21.35 6.26
N GLU A 90 0.13 -21.23 6.65
CA GLU A 90 -0.98 -21.88 5.93
C GLU A 90 -1.46 -21.11 4.69
N LEU A 91 -1.04 -19.85 4.55
CA LEU A 91 -1.43 -19.01 3.43
C LEU A 91 -0.53 -19.29 2.21
N GLU A 92 -1.10 -19.75 1.10
CA GLU A 92 -0.34 -20.00 -0.13
C GLU A 92 0.12 -18.69 -0.78
N VAL A 93 -0.73 -17.66 -0.75
CA VAL A 93 -0.45 -16.32 -1.27
C VAL A 93 -0.83 -15.28 -0.21
N SER A 94 0.10 -14.44 0.19
CA SER A 94 -0.15 -13.43 1.22
C SER A 94 0.45 -12.08 0.85
N GLU A 95 -0.30 -11.01 1.10
CA GLU A 95 0.26 -9.68 1.20
C GLU A 95 1.18 -9.60 2.40
N VAL A 96 2.36 -9.00 2.23
CA VAL A 96 3.36 -8.81 3.27
C VAL A 96 3.94 -7.40 3.23
N GLY A 97 4.36 -6.89 4.38
CA GLY A 97 5.16 -5.66 4.46
C GLY A 97 6.52 -5.88 3.80
N LEU A 98 6.92 -4.98 2.91
CA LEU A 98 8.16 -5.20 2.14
C LEU A 98 9.41 -5.15 3.03
N SER A 99 9.55 -4.19 3.96
CA SER A 99 10.68 -4.19 4.91
C SER A 99 10.68 -5.43 5.82
N PRO A 100 9.58 -5.81 6.48
CA PRO A 100 9.54 -7.05 7.26
C PRO A 100 10.01 -8.29 6.49
N PHE A 101 9.59 -8.45 5.22
CA PHE A 101 10.04 -9.55 4.37
C PHE A 101 11.56 -9.47 4.11
N MET A 102 12.05 -8.30 3.73
CA MET A 102 13.48 -8.06 3.52
C MET A 102 14.31 -8.41 4.76
N LEU A 103 13.82 -8.05 5.96
CA LEU A 103 14.52 -8.27 7.22
C LEU A 103 14.47 -9.73 7.65
N ALA A 104 13.37 -10.43 7.43
CA ALA A 104 13.29 -11.88 7.62
C ALA A 104 14.32 -12.61 6.74
N TYR A 105 14.39 -12.26 5.46
CA TYR A 105 15.36 -12.82 4.53
C TYR A 105 16.82 -12.47 4.89
N ALA A 106 17.09 -11.18 5.16
CA ALA A 106 18.47 -10.71 5.37
C ALA A 106 19.05 -11.11 6.73
N ASN A 107 18.22 -11.24 7.75
CA ASN A 107 18.66 -11.36 9.15
C ASN A 107 18.39 -12.73 9.77
N GLU A 108 17.42 -13.48 9.23
CA GLU A 108 16.93 -14.73 9.80
C GLU A 108 17.00 -15.91 8.80
N ASP A 109 17.59 -15.68 7.60
CA ASP A 109 17.70 -16.67 6.51
C ASP A 109 16.34 -17.26 6.09
N PHE A 110 15.26 -16.47 6.23
CA PHE A 110 13.90 -16.85 5.85
C PHE A 110 13.84 -17.08 4.32
N SER A 111 13.33 -18.26 3.92
CA SER A 111 13.27 -18.65 2.51
C SER A 111 12.04 -19.49 2.15
N ASP A 112 11.04 -19.57 3.05
CA ASP A 112 9.84 -20.39 2.80
C ASP A 112 8.89 -19.77 1.78
N TYR A 113 9.02 -18.47 1.58
CA TYR A 113 8.25 -17.68 0.61
C TYR A 113 9.19 -16.88 -0.29
N SER A 114 8.74 -16.62 -1.52
CA SER A 114 9.34 -15.66 -2.44
C SER A 114 8.34 -14.56 -2.80
N LEU A 115 8.81 -13.35 -3.09
CA LEU A 115 7.96 -12.29 -3.60
C LEU A 115 7.61 -12.52 -5.07
N ILE A 116 6.42 -12.08 -5.47
CA ILE A 116 6.06 -11.82 -6.86
C ILE A 116 5.88 -10.30 -7.04
N PRO A 117 6.11 -9.75 -8.26
CA PRO A 117 6.18 -8.30 -8.44
C PRO A 117 4.79 -7.63 -8.53
N VAL A 118 3.96 -7.93 -7.55
CA VAL A 118 2.65 -7.30 -7.28
C VAL A 118 2.77 -6.43 -6.04
N PHE A 119 2.39 -5.16 -6.14
CA PHE A 119 2.57 -4.16 -5.09
C PHE A 119 1.22 -3.53 -4.68
N PRO A 120 0.47 -4.19 -3.78
CA PRO A 120 -0.89 -3.76 -3.43
C PRO A 120 -0.94 -2.42 -2.71
N LEU A 121 0.10 -2.06 -1.93
CA LEU A 121 0.15 -0.77 -1.24
C LEU A 121 1.39 0.01 -1.63
N ARG A 122 1.14 1.22 -2.16
CA ARG A 122 2.15 2.25 -2.43
C ARG A 122 1.68 3.57 -1.84
N LEU A 123 2.60 4.33 -1.26
CA LEU A 123 2.21 5.58 -0.62
C LEU A 123 3.40 6.51 -0.45
N PHE A 124 3.29 7.75 -0.91
CA PHE A 124 4.21 8.81 -0.51
C PHE A 124 4.10 9.08 0.98
N ARG A 125 5.22 9.41 1.62
CA ARG A 125 5.33 9.50 3.08
C ARG A 125 5.70 10.90 3.60
N HIS A 126 5.80 11.92 2.75
CA HIS A 126 6.03 13.29 3.21
C HIS A 126 4.89 13.78 4.09
N LYS A 127 3.65 13.39 3.78
CA LYS A 127 2.46 13.65 4.61
C LYS A 127 2.45 12.93 5.96
N SER A 128 3.36 12.01 6.20
CA SER A 128 3.44 11.16 7.39
C SER A 128 4.37 11.69 8.48
N ILE A 129 4.81 12.95 8.37
CA ILE A 129 5.63 13.64 9.36
C ILE A 129 4.84 14.76 9.99
N PHE A 130 4.61 14.65 11.29
CA PHE A 130 3.84 15.62 12.08
C PHE A 130 4.75 16.32 13.09
N ILE A 131 4.47 17.58 13.39
CA ILE A 131 5.26 18.42 14.27
C ILE A 131 4.36 19.10 15.32
N HIS A 132 4.92 19.38 16.49
CA HIS A 132 4.32 20.30 17.44
C HIS A 132 4.67 21.74 17.01
N ALA A 133 3.66 22.57 16.74
CA ALA A 133 3.82 23.90 16.15
C ALA A 133 4.74 24.83 16.95
N ASP A 134 4.72 24.69 18.28
CA ASP A 134 5.46 25.57 19.19
C ASP A 134 6.95 25.18 19.35
N ARG A 135 7.41 24.12 18.67
CA ARG A 135 8.81 23.65 18.75
C ARG A 135 9.74 24.33 17.75
N GLY A 136 9.24 25.29 16.96
CA GLY A 136 10.06 26.06 16.01
C GLY A 136 10.55 25.27 14.79
N ILE A 137 10.00 24.07 14.54
CA ILE A 137 10.34 23.24 13.39
C ILE A 137 9.55 23.79 12.17
N LYS A 138 10.28 24.18 11.12
CA LYS A 138 9.70 24.77 9.90
C LYS A 138 10.09 24.01 8.65
N ARG A 139 11.22 23.30 8.66
CA ARG A 139 11.77 22.55 7.55
C ARG A 139 12.43 21.26 8.05
N PRO A 140 12.67 20.27 7.18
CA PRO A 140 13.20 18.97 7.57
C PRO A 140 14.49 19.03 8.39
N GLU A 141 15.41 19.93 8.06
CA GLU A 141 16.70 20.06 8.73
C GLU A 141 16.59 20.51 10.20
N ASP A 142 15.48 21.15 10.57
CA ASP A 142 15.22 21.58 11.95
C ASP A 142 14.91 20.40 12.89
N LEU A 143 14.74 19.17 12.33
CA LEU A 143 14.57 17.95 13.11
C LEU A 143 15.87 17.45 13.75
N LYS A 144 17.05 17.91 13.32
CA LYS A 144 18.32 17.55 13.94
C LYS A 144 18.37 17.93 15.41
N GLY A 145 18.74 16.98 16.27
CA GLY A 145 18.76 17.13 17.71
C GLY A 145 17.37 17.10 18.37
N ARG A 146 16.31 16.74 17.63
CA ARG A 146 14.93 16.69 18.16
C ARG A 146 14.55 15.27 18.57
N ARG A 147 13.55 15.20 19.45
CA ARG A 147 12.91 13.96 19.87
C ARG A 147 11.81 13.61 18.88
N ILE A 148 11.91 12.45 18.25
CA ILE A 148 10.97 11.98 17.24
C ILE A 148 10.20 10.79 17.79
N GLY A 149 8.88 10.95 17.93
CA GLY A 149 7.98 9.86 18.30
C GLY A 149 7.74 8.90 17.16
N THR A 150 7.56 7.61 17.48
CA THR A 150 7.26 6.57 16.50
C THR A 150 6.63 5.35 17.18
N PRO A 151 5.71 4.58 16.52
CA PRO A 151 5.15 3.36 17.11
C PRO A 151 6.11 2.16 17.06
N GLY A 152 7.19 2.26 16.33
CA GLY A 152 8.21 1.21 16.14
C GLY A 152 9.36 1.77 15.33
N TYR A 153 10.23 0.89 14.77
CA TYR A 153 11.39 1.40 14.02
C TYR A 153 11.52 0.83 12.61
N SER A 154 11.31 -0.46 12.40
CA SER A 154 11.69 -1.15 11.16
C SER A 154 10.53 -1.46 10.21
N SER A 155 9.36 -0.83 10.38
CA SER A 155 8.28 -0.92 9.39
C SER A 155 8.68 -0.29 8.04
N THR A 156 8.03 -0.71 6.96
CA THR A 156 8.34 -0.21 5.62
C THR A 156 8.16 1.30 5.52
N SER A 157 7.10 1.84 6.12
CA SER A 157 6.82 3.28 6.12
C SER A 157 7.93 4.09 6.79
N LEU A 158 8.38 3.63 7.96
CA LEU A 158 9.43 4.31 8.72
C LEU A 158 10.79 4.20 8.04
N THR A 159 11.09 3.07 7.41
CA THR A 159 12.30 2.90 6.59
C THR A 159 12.33 3.89 5.43
N TRP A 160 11.21 4.07 4.72
CA TRP A 160 11.06 5.07 3.67
C TRP A 160 11.22 6.50 4.17
N ILE A 161 10.56 6.85 5.30
CA ILE A 161 10.62 8.22 5.84
C ILE A 161 12.07 8.55 6.20
N ARG A 162 12.76 7.71 6.93
CA ARG A 162 14.19 7.95 7.28
C ARG A 162 15.08 7.99 6.05
N GLY A 163 14.81 7.13 5.05
CA GLY A 163 15.58 7.10 3.81
C GLY A 163 15.50 8.41 3.05
N PHE A 164 14.31 8.93 2.75
CA PHE A 164 14.23 10.20 2.03
C PHE A 164 14.63 11.39 2.92
N MET A 165 14.41 11.35 4.23
CA MET A 165 14.93 12.38 5.14
C MET A 165 16.46 12.49 5.08
N GLN A 166 17.15 11.36 5.01
CA GLN A 166 18.60 11.33 4.85
C GLN A 166 19.05 11.80 3.46
N HIS A 167 18.46 11.26 2.40
CA HIS A 167 18.93 11.45 1.02
C HIS A 167 18.51 12.80 0.42
N GLU A 168 17.35 13.32 0.79
CA GLU A 168 16.84 14.58 0.25
C GLU A 168 17.14 15.79 1.14
N TYR A 169 17.21 15.59 2.47
CA TYR A 169 17.32 16.68 3.43
C TYR A 169 18.52 16.57 4.37
N GLY A 170 19.35 15.53 4.23
CA GLY A 170 20.54 15.34 5.05
C GLY A 170 20.28 15.15 6.55
N VAL A 171 19.07 14.69 6.92
CA VAL A 171 18.70 14.35 8.30
C VAL A 171 18.83 12.85 8.47
N LYS A 172 19.91 12.42 9.12
CA LYS A 172 20.22 11.01 9.33
C LYS A 172 19.51 10.46 10.57
N PRO A 173 19.30 9.13 10.66
CA PRO A 173 18.70 8.51 11.84
C PRO A 173 19.43 8.80 13.16
N GLU A 174 20.76 8.95 13.12
CA GLU A 174 21.59 9.29 14.27
C GLU A 174 21.57 10.77 14.66
N ASP A 175 21.05 11.65 13.81
CA ASP A 175 20.92 13.08 14.11
C ASP A 175 19.76 13.42 15.06
N VAL A 176 18.92 12.44 15.42
CA VAL A 176 17.70 12.63 16.21
C VAL A 176 17.62 11.62 17.35
N GLU A 177 16.82 11.91 18.36
CA GLU A 177 16.47 10.98 19.44
C GLU A 177 15.12 10.32 19.14
N TRP A 178 15.09 9.00 19.07
CA TRP A 178 13.88 8.23 18.81
C TRP A 178 13.19 7.83 20.09
N ILE A 179 11.87 8.10 20.18
CA ILE A 179 11.02 7.73 21.31
C ILE A 179 9.92 6.79 20.79
N VAL A 180 9.96 5.53 21.20
CA VAL A 180 8.94 4.55 20.82
C VAL A 180 7.79 4.63 21.82
N SER A 181 6.56 4.80 21.33
CA SER A 181 5.36 4.80 22.14
C SER A 181 5.08 3.43 22.78
N THR A 182 4.45 3.44 23.93
CA THR A 182 4.03 2.20 24.61
C THR A 182 2.70 1.64 24.06
N LEU A 183 1.92 2.48 23.40
CA LEU A 183 0.72 2.13 22.67
C LEU A 183 0.86 2.54 21.20
N ASP A 184 0.33 1.74 20.30
CA ASP A 184 0.30 2.02 18.85
C ASP A 184 -1.13 2.40 18.45
N SER A 185 -1.34 3.66 18.08
CA SER A 185 -2.65 4.19 17.66
C SER A 185 -3.14 3.54 16.35
N SER A 186 -2.25 2.96 15.55
CA SER A 186 -2.59 2.28 14.30
C SER A 186 -2.89 0.79 14.45
N ALA A 187 -2.69 0.18 15.62
CA ALA A 187 -2.83 -1.26 15.85
C ALA A 187 -4.23 -1.81 15.50
N LYS A 188 -5.26 -0.96 15.62
CA LYS A 188 -6.62 -1.33 15.22
C LYS A 188 -6.71 -1.72 13.73
N ASP A 189 -5.96 -1.03 12.88
CA ASP A 189 -6.01 -1.20 11.42
C ASP A 189 -4.83 -2.02 10.88
N ALA A 190 -3.65 -1.87 11.47
CA ALA A 190 -2.42 -2.55 11.07
C ALA A 190 -2.22 -3.94 11.68
N GLY A 191 -2.90 -4.26 12.78
CA GLY A 191 -2.70 -5.49 13.52
C GLY A 191 -1.51 -5.42 14.48
N LYS A 192 -1.08 -6.56 15.02
CA LYS A 192 0.04 -6.65 15.94
C LYS A 192 1.37 -6.55 15.20
N VAL A 193 2.24 -5.66 15.64
CA VAL A 193 3.60 -5.49 15.09
C VAL A 193 4.35 -6.82 15.10
N SER A 194 4.91 -7.23 13.96
CA SER A 194 5.70 -8.44 13.83
C SER A 194 7.10 -8.26 14.46
N LYS A 195 7.77 -9.37 14.73
CA LYS A 195 9.16 -9.37 15.24
C LYS A 195 10.12 -8.58 14.33
N GLN A 196 9.94 -8.70 13.03
CA GLN A 196 10.77 -8.01 12.03
C GLN A 196 10.57 -6.50 12.01
N GLU A 197 9.39 -6.01 12.44
CA GLU A 197 9.09 -4.57 12.56
C GLU A 197 9.62 -3.97 13.87
N SER A 198 10.11 -4.78 14.79
CA SER A 198 10.66 -4.37 16.08
C SER A 198 12.19 -4.33 16.11
N ILE A 199 12.86 -4.46 14.97
CA ILE A 199 14.33 -4.42 14.88
C ILE A 199 14.83 -3.01 15.10
N VAL A 200 15.77 -2.87 16.03
CA VAL A 200 16.46 -1.63 16.36
C VAL A 200 17.96 -1.80 16.01
N PRO A 201 18.52 -0.96 15.13
CA PRO A 201 19.93 -1.04 14.78
C PRO A 201 20.83 -0.58 15.91
N LYS A 202 22.07 -1.09 15.93
CA LYS A 202 23.09 -0.65 16.89
C LYS A 202 23.50 0.80 16.61
N GLY A 203 23.71 1.58 17.67
CA GLY A 203 24.23 2.95 17.57
C GLY A 203 23.15 4.03 17.37
N ILE A 204 21.89 3.65 17.26
CA ILE A 204 20.78 4.59 17.23
C ILE A 204 20.27 4.85 18.65
N SER A 205 20.10 6.13 19.01
CA SER A 205 19.51 6.53 20.29
C SER A 205 18.00 6.27 20.26
N ILE A 206 17.56 5.21 20.92
CA ILE A 206 16.15 4.83 21.03
C ILE A 206 15.81 4.64 22.51
N SER A 207 14.72 5.27 22.95
CA SER A 207 14.14 5.10 24.27
C SER A 207 12.64 4.77 24.18
N VAL A 208 12.11 4.24 25.28
CA VAL A 208 10.67 3.97 25.40
C VAL A 208 10.00 5.22 25.97
N GLY A 209 8.92 5.62 25.37
CA GLY A 209 8.10 6.75 25.82
C GLY A 209 7.33 6.48 27.11
N PRO A 210 6.59 7.49 27.61
CA PRO A 210 5.78 7.36 28.81
C PRO A 210 4.76 6.22 28.71
N GLU A 211 4.61 5.47 29.81
CA GLU A 211 3.65 4.38 29.89
C GLU A 211 2.22 4.86 29.67
N GLY A 212 1.45 4.08 28.89
CA GLY A 212 0.04 4.34 28.61
C GLY A 212 -0.22 5.43 27.58
N LYS A 213 0.81 6.00 26.96
CA LYS A 213 0.65 6.98 25.88
C LYS A 213 0.88 6.36 24.52
N ASP A 214 0.03 6.73 23.57
CA ASP A 214 0.29 6.55 22.16
C ASP A 214 1.11 7.75 21.60
N GLU A 215 1.57 7.64 20.38
CA GLU A 215 2.41 8.63 19.73
C GLU A 215 1.69 9.97 19.52
N SER A 216 0.37 9.96 19.34
CA SER A 216 -0.44 11.16 19.22
C SER A 216 -0.48 11.95 20.53
N GLN A 217 -0.67 11.25 21.67
CA GLN A 217 -0.66 11.86 22.97
C GLN A 217 0.73 12.38 23.36
N MET A 218 1.80 11.61 23.03
CA MET A 218 3.17 12.08 23.27
C MET A 218 3.49 13.37 22.52
N LEU A 219 2.98 13.53 21.29
CA LEU A 219 3.18 14.76 20.51
C LEU A 219 2.41 15.94 21.13
N VAL A 220 1.16 15.73 21.56
CA VAL A 220 0.33 16.77 22.20
C VAL A 220 0.96 17.25 23.51
N ASP A 221 1.40 16.32 24.35
CA ASP A 221 1.97 16.62 25.68
C ASP A 221 3.41 17.19 25.60
N GLY A 222 4.02 17.15 24.40
CA GLY A 222 5.38 17.64 24.19
C GLY A 222 6.47 16.69 24.70
N ASP A 223 6.14 15.41 24.92
CA ASP A 223 7.13 14.37 25.20
C ASP A 223 8.07 14.18 24.00
N VAL A 224 7.55 14.43 22.80
CA VAL A 224 8.30 14.47 21.53
C VAL A 224 8.05 15.80 20.79
N ASP A 225 8.97 16.16 19.91
CA ASP A 225 8.90 17.42 19.15
C ASP A 225 8.28 17.22 17.76
N ALA A 226 8.40 15.99 17.22
CA ALA A 226 7.79 15.54 15.98
C ALA A 226 7.42 14.05 16.07
N LEU A 227 6.65 13.60 15.07
CA LEU A 227 6.17 12.24 14.96
C LEU A 227 6.37 11.74 13.54
N PHE A 228 6.98 10.55 13.38
CA PHE A 228 6.98 9.80 12.12
C PHE A 228 6.00 8.64 12.27
N HIS A 229 4.93 8.66 11.49
CA HIS A 229 3.84 7.68 11.63
C HIS A 229 3.23 7.28 10.30
N ALA A 230 2.88 6.00 10.16
CA ALA A 230 2.26 5.49 8.94
C ALA A 230 0.83 6.01 8.73
N ALA A 231 0.10 6.23 9.82
CA ALA A 231 -1.26 6.77 9.85
C ALA A 231 -1.28 8.25 10.29
N GLU A 232 -2.41 8.89 10.17
CA GLU A 232 -2.62 10.23 10.74
C GLU A 232 -2.89 10.12 12.24
N PRO A 233 -2.15 10.83 13.12
CA PRO A 233 -2.37 10.79 14.55
C PRO A 233 -3.72 11.42 14.88
N LYS A 234 -4.37 10.90 15.93
CA LYS A 234 -5.70 11.33 16.38
C LYS A 234 -5.79 12.84 16.60
N ALA A 235 -4.79 13.43 17.24
CA ALA A 235 -4.76 14.88 17.48
C ALA A 235 -4.80 15.70 16.17
N PHE A 236 -4.16 15.20 15.10
CA PHE A 236 -4.21 15.87 13.80
C PHE A 236 -5.60 15.75 13.16
N THR A 237 -6.18 14.55 13.15
CA THR A 237 -7.51 14.31 12.55
C THR A 237 -8.64 15.02 13.29
N GLU A 238 -8.47 15.24 14.59
CA GLU A 238 -9.41 16.03 15.43
C GLU A 238 -9.16 17.55 15.36
N GLY A 239 -8.17 17.99 14.57
CA GLY A 239 -7.91 19.42 14.35
C GLY A 239 -7.23 20.13 15.54
N HIS A 240 -6.40 19.43 16.33
CA HIS A 240 -5.66 20.05 17.43
C HIS A 240 -4.74 21.17 16.89
N PRO A 241 -4.87 22.43 17.38
CA PRO A 241 -4.21 23.60 16.76
C PRO A 241 -2.68 23.56 16.83
N GLY A 242 -2.13 22.85 17.81
CA GLY A 242 -0.69 22.67 18.01
C GLY A 242 -0.06 21.59 17.14
N ILE A 243 -0.84 20.76 16.41
CA ILE A 243 -0.31 19.66 15.64
C ILE A 243 -0.48 19.94 14.14
N LYS A 244 0.63 19.88 13.40
CA LYS A 244 0.68 20.19 11.97
C LYS A 244 1.54 19.18 11.23
N ARG A 245 1.35 19.09 9.91
CA ARG A 245 2.33 18.40 9.04
C ARG A 245 3.58 19.26 8.87
N LEU A 246 4.74 18.63 8.87
CA LEU A 246 6.00 19.29 8.51
C LEU A 246 5.96 19.84 7.09
N PHE A 247 5.50 19.02 6.14
CA PHE A 247 5.27 19.42 4.76
C PHE A 247 3.83 19.93 4.62
N THR A 248 3.65 21.24 4.74
CA THR A 248 2.32 21.87 4.71
C THR A 248 1.59 21.65 3.39
N ASP A 249 2.30 21.64 2.28
CA ASP A 249 1.82 21.19 0.98
C ASP A 249 2.53 19.87 0.60
N SER A 250 2.11 18.81 1.27
CA SER A 250 2.67 17.48 1.00
C SER A 250 2.42 17.01 -0.42
N ARG A 251 1.28 17.39 -1.03
CA ARG A 251 0.94 17.05 -2.42
C ARG A 251 1.95 17.62 -3.41
N ALA A 252 2.27 18.90 -3.29
CA ALA A 252 3.27 19.54 -4.16
C ALA A 252 4.67 18.93 -3.92
N THR A 253 5.04 18.70 -2.66
CA THR A 253 6.31 18.08 -2.28
C THR A 253 6.46 16.66 -2.84
N GLU A 254 5.43 15.84 -2.73
CA GLU A 254 5.41 14.45 -3.22
C GLU A 254 5.47 14.37 -4.74
N ARG A 255 4.80 15.28 -5.45
CA ARG A 255 4.89 15.42 -6.91
C ARG A 255 6.28 15.86 -7.38
N ASP A 256 6.89 16.84 -6.70
CA ASP A 256 8.25 17.26 -6.98
C ASP A 256 9.25 16.13 -6.73
N TYR A 257 9.14 15.44 -5.59
CA TYR A 257 9.95 14.27 -5.28
C TYR A 257 9.85 13.21 -6.39
N PHE A 258 8.63 12.88 -6.82
CA PHE A 258 8.45 11.90 -7.91
C PHE A 258 9.07 12.36 -9.23
N LYS A 259 8.86 13.63 -9.61
CA LYS A 259 9.45 14.20 -10.85
C LYS A 259 10.98 14.12 -10.86
N ARG A 260 11.62 14.36 -9.72
CA ARG A 260 13.09 14.33 -9.61
C ARG A 260 13.64 12.92 -9.50
N THR A 261 12.95 12.06 -8.78
CA THR A 261 13.48 10.73 -8.42
C THR A 261 12.89 9.59 -9.23
N GLY A 262 11.67 9.71 -9.73
CA GLY A 262 10.88 8.62 -10.31
C GLY A 262 10.47 7.56 -9.26
N ILE A 263 10.63 7.85 -7.97
CA ILE A 263 10.33 6.90 -6.89
C ILE A 263 8.91 7.11 -6.39
N PHE A 264 8.08 6.07 -6.50
CA PHE A 264 6.81 5.97 -5.80
C PHE A 264 6.91 4.85 -4.77
N PRO A 265 6.99 5.17 -3.47
CA PRO A 265 7.35 4.21 -2.44
C PRO A 265 6.41 3.01 -2.35
N ILE A 266 6.97 1.81 -2.38
CA ILE A 266 6.26 0.54 -2.22
C ILE A 266 6.24 0.19 -0.75
N MET A 267 5.05 -0.06 -0.20
CA MET A 267 4.86 -0.46 1.20
C MET A 267 4.74 -1.98 1.33
N HIS A 268 3.91 -2.59 0.50
CA HIS A 268 3.61 -4.02 0.55
C HIS A 268 3.88 -4.68 -0.79
N ALA A 269 4.17 -5.96 -0.74
CA ALA A 269 4.28 -6.85 -1.88
C ALA A 269 3.46 -8.13 -1.63
N VAL A 270 3.26 -8.94 -2.67
CA VAL A 270 2.65 -10.25 -2.55
C VAL A 270 3.74 -11.31 -2.47
N ALA A 271 3.66 -12.19 -1.48
CA ALA A 271 4.53 -13.34 -1.29
C ALA A 271 3.77 -14.64 -1.60
N MET A 272 4.45 -15.61 -2.14
CA MET A 272 3.93 -16.96 -2.42
C MET A 272 4.81 -17.99 -1.73
N ARG A 273 4.20 -19.02 -1.14
CA ARG A 273 4.90 -20.10 -0.48
C ARG A 273 5.60 -20.98 -1.51
N ASN A 274 6.91 -21.19 -1.32
CA ASN A 274 7.77 -21.82 -2.33
C ASN A 274 7.39 -23.26 -2.64
N ASP A 275 6.98 -24.05 -1.65
CA ASP A 275 6.53 -25.43 -1.89
C ASP A 275 5.30 -25.51 -2.82
N VAL A 276 4.40 -24.52 -2.74
CA VAL A 276 3.23 -24.44 -3.63
C VAL A 276 3.66 -24.04 -5.05
N VAL A 277 4.61 -23.10 -5.16
CA VAL A 277 5.16 -22.70 -6.45
C VAL A 277 5.92 -23.85 -7.12
N ASP A 278 6.70 -24.60 -6.35
CA ASP A 278 7.44 -25.78 -6.85
C ASP A 278 6.49 -26.86 -7.36
N ALA A 279 5.38 -27.09 -6.66
CA ALA A 279 4.34 -28.05 -7.07
C ALA A 279 3.52 -27.53 -8.28
N HIS A 280 3.40 -26.21 -8.45
CA HIS A 280 2.56 -25.55 -9.45
C HIS A 280 3.31 -24.40 -10.13
N PRO A 281 4.31 -24.64 -11.00
CA PRO A 281 5.17 -23.60 -11.60
C PRO A 281 4.43 -22.54 -12.45
N TRP A 282 3.19 -22.82 -12.85
CA TRP A 282 2.30 -21.91 -13.58
C TRP A 282 1.62 -20.88 -12.67
N LEU A 283 1.55 -21.14 -11.36
CA LEU A 283 0.75 -20.36 -10.41
C LEU A 283 1.21 -18.91 -10.23
N PRO A 284 2.53 -18.59 -10.17
CA PRO A 284 2.99 -17.21 -10.07
C PRO A 284 2.46 -16.31 -11.17
N GLU A 285 2.47 -16.79 -12.42
CA GLU A 285 1.93 -16.04 -13.56
C GLU A 285 0.41 -15.86 -13.45
N SER A 286 -0.32 -16.90 -13.07
CA SER A 286 -1.77 -16.82 -12.90
C SER A 286 -2.17 -15.84 -11.80
N VAL A 287 -1.45 -15.80 -10.67
CA VAL A 287 -1.67 -14.84 -9.59
C VAL A 287 -1.33 -13.41 -10.05
N PHE A 288 -0.17 -13.22 -10.69
CA PHE A 288 0.24 -11.92 -11.22
C PHE A 288 -0.81 -11.35 -12.19
N ASN A 289 -1.27 -12.16 -13.14
CA ASN A 289 -2.27 -11.77 -14.13
C ASN A 289 -3.62 -11.45 -13.47
N ALA A 290 -4.03 -12.19 -12.44
CA ALA A 290 -5.26 -11.92 -11.71
C ALA A 290 -5.22 -10.57 -10.98
N TYR A 291 -4.13 -10.25 -10.29
CA TYR A 291 -3.94 -8.93 -9.66
C TYR A 291 -3.87 -7.80 -10.70
N SER A 292 -3.16 -8.00 -11.81
CA SER A 292 -3.06 -7.02 -12.91
C SER A 292 -4.43 -6.75 -13.52
N HIS A 293 -5.23 -7.79 -13.79
CA HIS A 293 -6.59 -7.64 -14.31
C HIS A 293 -7.51 -6.92 -13.30
N ALA A 294 -7.46 -7.28 -12.02
CA ALA A 294 -8.24 -6.61 -10.99
C ALA A 294 -7.91 -5.10 -10.92
N LYS A 295 -6.64 -4.75 -11.02
CA LYS A 295 -6.18 -3.36 -11.08
C LYS A 295 -6.68 -2.63 -12.33
N GLN A 296 -6.65 -3.27 -13.51
CA GLN A 296 -7.18 -2.67 -14.75
C GLN A 296 -8.68 -2.37 -14.63
N MET A 297 -9.46 -3.27 -14.04
CA MET A 297 -10.87 -3.00 -13.78
C MET A 297 -11.06 -1.76 -12.88
N GLN A 298 -10.17 -1.55 -11.91
CA GLN A 298 -10.23 -0.34 -11.07
C GLN A 298 -9.85 0.93 -11.84
N TYR A 299 -8.90 0.89 -12.76
CA TYR A 299 -8.63 2.04 -13.63
C TYR A 299 -9.86 2.43 -14.48
N GLU A 300 -10.63 1.46 -14.99
CA GLU A 300 -11.89 1.77 -15.69
C GLU A 300 -12.91 2.43 -14.76
N VAL A 301 -13.03 1.94 -13.52
CA VAL A 301 -13.89 2.58 -12.51
C VAL A 301 -13.43 4.02 -12.25
N MET A 302 -12.13 4.25 -12.06
CA MET A 302 -11.59 5.59 -11.81
C MET A 302 -11.84 6.56 -12.97
N ARG A 303 -11.77 6.11 -14.22
CA ARG A 303 -12.11 6.93 -15.39
C ARG A 303 -13.55 7.42 -15.38
N MET A 304 -14.45 6.72 -14.72
CA MET A 304 -15.87 7.09 -14.61
C MET A 304 -16.21 7.88 -13.34
N GLN A 305 -15.30 7.95 -12.37
CA GLN A 305 -15.57 8.60 -11.08
C GLN A 305 -15.76 10.11 -11.15
N TRP A 306 -15.32 10.77 -12.22
CA TRP A 306 -15.62 12.19 -12.44
C TRP A 306 -17.12 12.47 -12.60
N ILE A 307 -17.92 11.45 -13.01
CA ILE A 307 -19.40 11.53 -13.08
C ILE A 307 -20.04 10.94 -11.83
N PHE A 308 -19.59 9.73 -11.42
CA PHE A 308 -20.27 8.92 -10.41
C PHE A 308 -19.64 9.02 -9.01
N GLY A 309 -18.47 9.61 -8.89
CA GLY A 309 -17.79 9.79 -7.61
C GLY A 309 -18.35 10.97 -6.81
N MET A 310 -18.20 10.90 -5.49
CA MET A 310 -18.65 11.95 -4.58
C MET A 310 -17.62 13.09 -4.37
N LEU A 311 -16.36 12.90 -4.79
CA LEU A 311 -15.33 13.93 -4.65
C LEU A 311 -15.43 14.92 -5.80
N PRO A 312 -15.65 16.25 -5.53
CA PRO A 312 -15.89 17.25 -6.55
C PRO A 312 -14.73 17.42 -7.55
N TRP A 313 -13.51 17.19 -7.10
CA TRP A 313 -12.28 17.40 -7.91
C TRP A 313 -11.57 16.10 -8.28
N PHE A 314 -12.24 14.96 -8.17
CA PHE A 314 -11.62 13.66 -8.49
C PHE A 314 -11.07 13.61 -9.92
N GLY A 315 -11.82 14.14 -10.90
CA GLY A 315 -11.40 14.15 -12.29
C GLY A 315 -10.09 14.91 -12.50
N GLN A 316 -9.98 16.11 -11.92
CA GLN A 316 -8.76 16.92 -12.00
C GLN A 316 -7.58 16.21 -11.32
N GLU A 317 -7.79 15.62 -10.15
CA GLU A 317 -6.73 14.88 -9.45
C GLU A 317 -6.27 13.65 -10.24
N PHE A 318 -7.20 12.94 -10.88
CA PHE A 318 -6.90 11.80 -11.73
C PHE A 318 -6.08 12.20 -12.96
N GLU A 319 -6.49 13.27 -13.66
CA GLU A 319 -5.77 13.80 -14.83
C GLU A 319 -4.38 14.33 -14.46
N GLU A 320 -4.26 15.07 -13.37
CA GLU A 320 -2.97 15.59 -12.90
C GLU A 320 -2.03 14.46 -12.43
N THR A 321 -2.55 13.38 -11.84
CA THR A 321 -1.76 12.21 -11.51
C THR A 321 -1.20 11.56 -12.76
N ARG A 322 -2.03 11.35 -13.79
CA ARG A 322 -1.60 10.81 -15.09
C ARG A 322 -0.58 11.70 -15.80
N ALA A 323 -0.75 13.00 -15.74
CA ALA A 323 0.19 13.95 -16.33
C ALA A 323 1.58 13.91 -15.68
N VAL A 324 1.66 13.56 -14.38
CA VAL A 324 2.92 13.48 -13.63
C VAL A 324 3.54 12.08 -13.69
N MET A 325 2.72 11.03 -13.60
CA MET A 325 3.18 9.65 -13.37
C MET A 325 2.93 8.71 -14.57
N GLY A 326 2.23 9.17 -15.60
CA GLY A 326 1.81 8.35 -16.74
C GLY A 326 0.47 7.64 -16.50
N ASP A 327 -0.01 6.95 -17.55
CA ASP A 327 -1.32 6.28 -17.52
C ASP A 327 -1.33 5.09 -16.55
N ASN A 328 -0.27 4.32 -16.50
CA ASN A 328 -0.06 3.27 -15.50
C ASN A 328 0.72 3.83 -14.30
N PHE A 329 0.08 4.66 -13.48
CA PHE A 329 0.70 5.26 -12.30
C PHE A 329 0.85 4.31 -11.11
N TRP A 330 0.36 3.08 -11.22
CA TRP A 330 0.50 2.02 -10.22
C TRP A 330 1.05 0.73 -10.86
N PRO A 331 2.27 0.78 -11.44
CA PRO A 331 2.81 -0.36 -12.19
C PRO A 331 3.14 -1.53 -11.28
N TYR A 332 2.83 -2.75 -11.76
CA TYR A 332 3.39 -4.00 -11.29
C TYR A 332 4.59 -4.40 -12.16
N GLY A 333 5.28 -5.48 -11.82
CA GLY A 333 6.48 -5.92 -12.52
C GLY A 333 7.77 -5.31 -11.97
N ILE A 334 8.88 -5.99 -12.20
CA ILE A 334 10.20 -5.58 -11.67
C ILE A 334 10.74 -4.36 -12.39
N GLU A 335 10.77 -4.37 -13.72
CA GLU A 335 11.47 -3.33 -14.49
C GLU A 335 10.94 -1.92 -14.19
N ALA A 336 9.63 -1.76 -14.16
CA ALA A 336 8.98 -0.48 -13.84
C ALA A 336 9.22 -0.02 -12.38
N ASN A 337 9.66 -0.93 -11.51
CA ASN A 337 9.79 -0.69 -10.07
C ASN A 337 11.22 -0.86 -9.55
N ARG A 338 12.17 -1.29 -10.39
CA ARG A 338 13.56 -1.62 -9.99
C ARG A 338 14.19 -0.49 -9.18
N LYS A 339 14.13 0.74 -9.67
CA LYS A 339 14.68 1.91 -8.97
C LYS A 339 14.08 2.12 -7.58
N THR A 340 12.76 1.93 -7.45
CA THR A 340 12.06 2.06 -6.17
C THR A 340 12.46 0.95 -5.20
N LEU A 341 12.55 -0.29 -5.67
CA LEU A 341 12.97 -1.45 -4.87
C LEU A 341 14.42 -1.28 -4.38
N GLU A 342 15.33 -0.95 -5.29
CA GLU A 342 16.75 -0.75 -4.97
C GLU A 342 16.97 0.39 -3.98
N ALA A 343 16.19 1.48 -4.08
CA ALA A 343 16.24 2.57 -3.11
C ALA A 343 15.83 2.10 -1.71
N LEU A 344 14.77 1.30 -1.56
CA LEU A 344 14.37 0.75 -0.26
C LEU A 344 15.42 -0.22 0.29
N PHE A 345 16.02 -1.06 -0.57
CA PHE A 345 17.09 -1.99 -0.17
C PHE A 345 18.30 -1.22 0.34
N GLN A 346 18.69 -0.16 -0.36
CA GLN A 346 19.76 0.73 0.05
C GLN A 346 19.44 1.39 1.40
N TYR A 347 18.25 1.97 1.55
CA TYR A 347 17.84 2.62 2.80
C TYR A 347 17.83 1.66 3.99
N SER A 348 17.35 0.44 3.80
CA SER A 348 17.33 -0.59 4.84
C SER A 348 18.75 -0.97 5.29
N TYR A 349 19.68 -1.09 4.33
CA TYR A 349 21.08 -1.40 4.63
C TYR A 349 21.81 -0.24 5.31
N GLU A 350 21.67 0.99 4.79
CA GLU A 350 22.31 2.19 5.36
C GLU A 350 21.81 2.51 6.76
N GLN A 351 20.53 2.23 7.05
CA GLN A 351 19.97 2.38 8.38
C GLN A 351 20.36 1.25 9.34
N GLY A 352 21.17 0.29 8.91
CA GLY A 352 21.61 -0.85 9.73
C GLY A 352 20.53 -1.84 10.08
N LEU A 353 19.40 -1.82 9.36
CA LEU A 353 18.28 -2.76 9.54
C LEU A 353 18.60 -4.12 8.92
N ALA A 354 18.93 -4.16 7.64
CA ALA A 354 19.36 -5.36 6.94
C ALA A 354 20.86 -5.59 7.14
N LYS A 355 21.26 -6.80 7.55
CA LYS A 355 22.66 -7.18 7.76
C LYS A 355 23.48 -7.27 6.47
N LYS A 356 22.82 -7.41 5.34
CA LYS A 356 23.42 -7.48 3.99
C LYS A 356 22.65 -6.60 3.01
N ARG A 357 23.33 -6.05 2.01
CA ARG A 357 22.67 -5.37 0.91
C ARG A 357 21.95 -6.40 0.06
N LEU A 358 20.68 -6.17 -0.20
CA LEU A 358 19.82 -7.06 -0.96
C LEU A 358 19.75 -6.65 -2.43
N SER A 359 19.41 -7.59 -3.29
CA SER A 359 19.04 -7.35 -4.69
C SER A 359 17.62 -7.86 -4.98
N VAL A 360 17.07 -7.43 -6.10
CA VAL A 360 15.74 -7.86 -6.56
C VAL A 360 15.71 -9.38 -6.75
N GLU A 361 16.74 -9.93 -7.38
CA GLU A 361 16.85 -11.34 -7.75
C GLU A 361 16.91 -12.28 -6.54
N GLN A 362 17.26 -11.75 -5.36
CA GLN A 362 17.29 -12.52 -4.11
C GLN A 362 15.92 -12.65 -3.45
N LEU A 363 15.03 -11.69 -3.66
CA LEU A 363 13.75 -11.62 -2.95
C LEU A 363 12.57 -12.11 -3.80
N PHE A 364 12.66 -11.91 -5.12
CA PHE A 364 11.60 -12.24 -6.04
C PHE A 364 11.83 -13.63 -6.66
N HIS A 365 10.74 -14.37 -6.84
CA HIS A 365 10.81 -15.69 -7.45
C HIS A 365 11.37 -15.59 -8.88
N PRO A 366 12.37 -16.41 -9.27
CA PRO A 366 13.05 -16.27 -10.55
C PRO A 366 12.15 -16.27 -11.77
N SER A 367 11.06 -17.06 -11.76
CA SER A 367 10.10 -17.11 -12.89
C SER A 367 9.30 -15.83 -13.10
N THR A 368 9.39 -14.86 -12.17
CA THR A 368 8.57 -13.63 -12.19
C THR A 368 9.36 -12.37 -12.54
N LEU A 369 10.68 -12.49 -12.71
CA LEU A 369 11.55 -11.32 -12.92
C LEU A 369 11.23 -10.55 -14.19
N ASP A 370 10.75 -11.23 -15.23
CA ASP A 370 10.38 -10.63 -16.52
C ASP A 370 8.89 -10.32 -16.65
N PHE A 371 8.10 -10.50 -15.59
CA PHE A 371 6.68 -10.18 -15.64
C PHE A 371 6.48 -8.67 -15.81
N THR A 372 5.67 -8.34 -16.80
CA THR A 372 5.30 -6.97 -17.11
C THR A 372 3.80 -6.78 -16.93
N ASP A 373 3.45 -5.68 -16.34
CA ASP A 373 2.07 -5.27 -16.18
C ASP A 373 1.46 -4.91 -17.54
N VAL A 374 0.30 -5.45 -17.82
CA VAL A 374 -0.44 -5.10 -19.05
C VAL A 374 -1.08 -3.74 -18.80
N SER A 375 -0.63 -2.71 -19.52
CA SER A 375 -1.17 -1.36 -19.49
C SER A 375 -2.50 -1.24 -20.26
#